data_dbfb6b5aa8e896316d860583079a502b
#
_entry.id   dbfb6b5aa8e896316d860583079a502b
#
_cell.length_a   1.000
_cell.length_b   1.000
_cell.length_c   1.000
_cell.angle_alpha   90.00
_cell.angle_beta   90.00
_cell.angle_gamma   90.00
#
_symmetry.space_group_name_H-M   'P 1'
#
loop_
_entity.id
_entity.type
_entity.pdbx_description
1 polymer ?
#
loop_
_entity_poly.entity_id
_entity_poly.type
_entity_poly.pdbx_seq_one_letter_code
_entity_poly.pdbx_strand_id
1 'polypeptide(L)'
;MGRIKPPHAESYVGLEEYRSVGPGVGGSLKLQPEDFVVREITPEGVVLDIESDVPGDMTPLDYTHFTLVKRGWDTMRALKELSKRVGVSRERFAFAGTKDKWALSAQRVSVRRVPMERLKQVRMTDITLKDFTYSDENLGLGALSGNRFTIRVRGVSSGAAE
;
A
#
# COMPACT_ATOMS: atom_id res chain seq x y z
N MET A 1 -15.85 -0.77 36.66
CA MET A 1 -15.76 -1.84 35.66
C MET A 1 -14.27 -1.98 35.31
N GLY A 2 -13.66 -3.13 35.65
CA GLY A 2 -12.22 -3.29 35.46
C GLY A 2 -11.84 -3.42 33.99
N ARG A 3 -10.69 -2.86 33.59
CA ARG A 3 -10.12 -3.02 32.27
C ARG A 3 -9.76 -4.49 32.01
N ILE A 4 -9.96 -4.94 30.80
CA ILE A 4 -9.64 -6.31 30.40
C ILE A 4 -8.14 -6.44 30.23
N LYS A 5 -7.53 -7.43 30.90
CA LYS A 5 -6.11 -7.74 30.70
C LYS A 5 -5.91 -8.46 29.37
N PRO A 6 -4.89 -8.11 28.59
CA PRO A 6 -4.57 -8.79 27.35
C PRO A 6 -4.10 -10.24 27.61
N PRO A 7 -4.21 -11.13 26.59
CA PRO A 7 -3.61 -12.46 26.63
C PRO A 7 -2.09 -12.41 26.86
N HIS A 8 -1.51 -13.51 27.36
CA HIS A 8 -0.09 -13.59 27.69
C HIS A 8 0.84 -13.17 26.53
N ALA A 9 0.52 -13.54 25.30
CA ALA A 9 1.30 -13.17 24.12
C ALA A 9 1.36 -11.66 23.87
N GLU A 10 0.29 -10.94 24.16
CA GLU A 10 0.21 -9.48 24.00
C GLU A 10 0.86 -8.77 25.21
N SER A 11 0.69 -9.31 26.41
CA SER A 11 1.38 -8.81 27.61
C SER A 11 2.90 -8.95 27.48
N TYR A 12 3.39 -10.01 26.83
CA TYR A 12 4.81 -10.25 26.61
C TYR A 12 5.46 -9.16 25.75
N VAL A 13 4.73 -8.55 24.81
CA VAL A 13 5.20 -7.43 23.97
C VAL A 13 4.87 -6.05 24.55
N GLY A 14 4.49 -5.99 25.84
CA GLY A 14 4.30 -4.74 26.57
C GLY A 14 2.89 -4.14 26.55
N LEU A 15 1.88 -4.87 26.04
CA LEU A 15 0.49 -4.46 26.18
C LEU A 15 -0.02 -4.83 27.58
N GLU A 16 -0.28 -3.81 28.41
CA GLU A 16 -0.68 -4.01 29.81
C GLU A 16 -2.20 -4.05 29.97
N GLU A 17 -2.92 -3.26 29.17
CA GLU A 17 -4.38 -3.09 29.26
C GLU A 17 -4.99 -2.74 27.90
N TYR A 18 -6.24 -3.17 27.65
CA TYR A 18 -7.04 -2.65 26.54
C TYR A 18 -7.68 -1.29 26.89
N ARG A 19 -7.72 -0.39 25.92
CA ARG A 19 -8.40 0.89 26.05
C ARG A 19 -9.93 0.75 26.11
N SER A 20 -10.46 -0.24 25.38
CA SER A 20 -11.89 -0.57 25.38
C SER A 20 -12.25 -1.55 26.48
N VAL A 21 -13.45 -1.44 27.01
CA VAL A 21 -14.07 -2.39 27.95
C VAL A 21 -15.08 -3.24 27.22
N GLY A 22 -15.13 -4.53 27.49
CA GLY A 22 -16.07 -5.49 26.90
C GLY A 22 -15.40 -6.58 26.07
N PRO A 23 -16.14 -7.62 25.71
CA PRO A 23 -15.62 -8.69 24.85
C PRO A 23 -15.30 -8.12 23.46
N GLY A 24 -14.23 -8.62 22.84
CA GLY A 24 -13.94 -8.29 21.45
C GLY A 24 -15.04 -8.77 20.52
N VAL A 25 -15.16 -8.16 19.34
CA VAL A 25 -16.16 -8.50 18.33
C VAL A 25 -15.90 -9.88 17.70
N GLY A 26 -14.76 -10.49 17.99
CA GLY A 26 -14.34 -11.75 17.35
C GLY A 26 -14.01 -11.55 15.86
N GLY A 27 -14.05 -12.63 15.11
CA GLY A 27 -13.83 -12.60 13.66
C GLY A 27 -12.37 -12.76 13.25
N SER A 28 -12.17 -12.71 11.93
CA SER A 28 -10.85 -12.90 11.29
C SER A 28 -10.51 -11.73 10.39
N LEU A 29 -9.24 -11.31 10.46
CA LEU A 29 -8.63 -10.29 9.60
C LEU A 29 -7.85 -10.95 8.47
N LYS A 30 -7.76 -10.26 7.32
CA LYS A 30 -6.86 -10.65 6.21
C LYS A 30 -7.08 -12.08 5.72
N LEU A 31 -8.32 -12.57 5.62
CA LEU A 31 -8.61 -13.88 5.00
C LEU A 31 -8.26 -13.87 3.51
N GLN A 32 -8.42 -12.73 2.87
CA GLN A 32 -7.98 -12.46 1.50
C GLN A 32 -7.38 -11.05 1.43
N PRO A 33 -6.56 -10.73 0.42
CA PRO A 33 -5.91 -9.42 0.31
C PRO A 33 -6.87 -8.24 0.32
N GLU A 34 -8.07 -8.39 -0.23
CA GLU A 34 -9.11 -7.37 -0.29
C GLU A 34 -9.75 -7.04 1.07
N ASP A 35 -9.50 -7.88 2.07
CA ASP A 35 -9.95 -7.60 3.44
C ASP A 35 -9.04 -6.57 4.14
N PHE A 36 -7.89 -6.27 3.55
CA PHE A 36 -6.93 -5.29 4.07
C PHE A 36 -6.44 -4.38 2.95
N VAL A 37 -7.19 -3.30 2.73
CA VAL A 37 -6.88 -2.32 1.68
C VAL A 37 -6.06 -1.18 2.26
N VAL A 38 -4.94 -0.86 1.62
CA VAL A 38 -4.04 0.23 2.02
C VAL A 38 -3.87 1.20 0.86
N ARG A 39 -4.27 2.45 1.05
CA ARG A 39 -4.07 3.54 0.09
C ARG A 39 -3.10 4.55 0.68
N GLU A 40 -1.98 4.75 0.03
CA GLU A 40 -1.01 5.78 0.41
C GLU A 40 -1.62 7.18 0.23
N ILE A 41 -1.29 8.08 1.14
CA ILE A 41 -1.65 9.49 1.07
C ILE A 41 -0.38 10.25 0.72
N THR A 42 -0.37 10.95 -0.41
CA THR A 42 0.79 11.74 -0.85
C THR A 42 1.08 12.91 0.11
N PRO A 43 2.25 13.55 0.04
CA PRO A 43 2.53 14.74 0.84
C PRO A 43 1.50 15.85 0.69
N GLU A 44 0.89 15.98 -0.49
CA GLU A 44 -0.16 16.97 -0.81
C GLU A 44 -1.54 16.56 -0.27
N GLY A 45 -1.65 15.41 0.40
CA GLY A 45 -2.89 14.93 1.00
C GLY A 45 -3.80 14.14 0.04
N VAL A 46 -3.34 13.81 -1.16
CA VAL A 46 -4.11 13.03 -2.14
C VAL A 46 -4.06 11.55 -1.76
N VAL A 47 -5.23 10.93 -1.60
CA VAL A 47 -5.35 9.49 -1.38
C VAL A 47 -5.27 8.77 -2.72
N LEU A 48 -4.27 7.90 -2.89
CA LEU A 48 -4.11 7.13 -4.12
C LEU A 48 -5.27 6.15 -4.29
N ASP A 49 -5.94 6.21 -5.43
CA ASP A 49 -7.05 5.31 -5.73
C ASP A 49 -6.55 3.99 -6.34
N ILE A 50 -7.32 2.94 -6.15
CA ILE A 50 -7.05 1.60 -6.70
C ILE A 50 -7.70 1.43 -8.08
N GLU A 51 -8.86 2.04 -8.28
CA GLU A 51 -9.71 1.79 -9.47
C GLU A 51 -9.56 2.87 -10.54
N SER A 52 -9.69 4.14 -10.19
CA SER A 52 -9.62 5.25 -11.16
C SER A 52 -8.17 5.56 -11.57
N ASP A 53 -7.98 5.95 -12.83
CA ASP A 53 -6.70 6.41 -13.39
C ASP A 53 -6.76 7.93 -13.59
N VAL A 54 -5.85 8.65 -12.96
CA VAL A 54 -5.75 10.11 -13.04
C VAL A 54 -4.43 10.48 -13.72
N PRO A 55 -4.44 10.75 -15.04
CA PRO A 55 -3.24 11.16 -15.75
C PRO A 55 -2.68 12.49 -15.21
N GLY A 56 -1.37 12.55 -15.05
CA GLY A 56 -0.66 13.77 -14.65
C GLY A 56 0.00 14.47 -15.82
N ASP A 57 1.03 15.27 -15.54
CA ASP A 57 1.82 15.96 -16.56
C ASP A 57 2.56 14.96 -17.45
N MET A 58 2.40 15.11 -18.76
CA MET A 58 2.95 14.23 -19.80
C MET A 58 4.24 14.81 -20.42
N THR A 59 4.72 15.95 -19.94
CA THR A 59 5.98 16.56 -20.40
C THR A 59 7.16 15.74 -19.88
N PRO A 60 8.00 15.14 -20.75
CA PRO A 60 9.10 14.28 -20.31
C PRO A 60 10.09 14.99 -19.41
N LEU A 61 10.35 14.39 -18.24
CA LEU A 61 11.33 14.83 -17.25
C LEU A 61 12.20 13.63 -16.81
N ASP A 62 13.14 13.85 -15.86
CA ASP A 62 14.09 12.82 -15.44
C ASP A 62 13.45 11.61 -14.73
N TYR A 63 12.30 11.78 -14.11
CA TYR A 63 11.59 10.72 -13.40
C TYR A 63 10.19 10.51 -13.98
N THR A 64 9.79 9.25 -14.06
CA THR A 64 8.39 8.87 -14.24
C THR A 64 7.83 8.43 -12.90
N HIS A 65 6.81 9.12 -12.42
CA HIS A 65 6.03 8.74 -11.25
C HIS A 65 4.79 7.96 -11.68
N PHE A 66 4.38 6.99 -10.90
CA PHE A 66 3.17 6.21 -11.13
C PHE A 66 2.63 5.61 -9.84
N THR A 67 1.37 5.27 -9.83
CA THR A 67 0.75 4.48 -8.76
C THR A 67 0.95 3.00 -9.05
N LEU A 68 1.60 2.29 -8.13
CA LEU A 68 1.70 0.84 -8.12
C LEU A 68 0.53 0.28 -7.30
N VAL A 69 -0.44 -0.33 -7.97
CA VAL A 69 -1.48 -1.15 -7.32
C VAL A 69 -1.01 -2.59 -7.31
N LYS A 70 -0.99 -3.22 -6.15
CA LYS A 70 -0.56 -4.61 -5.99
C LYS A 70 -1.49 -5.38 -5.06
N ARG A 71 -1.71 -6.66 -5.39
CA ARG A 71 -2.53 -7.61 -4.65
C ARG A 71 -1.66 -8.83 -4.30
N GLY A 72 -1.47 -9.10 -3.01
CA GLY A 72 -0.71 -10.27 -2.57
C GLY A 72 0.81 -10.21 -2.85
N TRP A 73 1.35 -9.05 -3.19
CA TRP A 73 2.77 -8.85 -3.49
C TRP A 73 3.49 -8.07 -2.39
N ASP A 74 4.70 -8.52 -2.07
CA ASP A 74 5.68 -7.69 -1.35
C ASP A 74 6.19 -6.56 -2.25
N THR A 75 6.36 -5.34 -1.70
CA THR A 75 6.79 -4.16 -2.46
C THR A 75 8.15 -4.35 -3.13
N MET A 76 9.14 -4.86 -2.40
CA MET A 76 10.50 -5.05 -2.94
C MET A 76 10.52 -6.09 -4.05
N ARG A 77 9.78 -7.19 -3.88
CA ARG A 77 9.65 -8.25 -4.88
C ARG A 77 8.92 -7.73 -6.12
N ALA A 78 7.84 -6.97 -5.97
CA ALA A 78 7.11 -6.37 -7.08
C ALA A 78 8.00 -5.45 -7.91
N LEU A 79 8.77 -4.56 -7.26
CA LEU A 79 9.68 -3.65 -7.94
C LEU A 79 10.89 -4.37 -8.58
N LYS A 80 11.39 -5.45 -7.97
CA LYS A 80 12.43 -6.29 -8.56
C LYS A 80 11.94 -6.97 -9.84
N GLU A 81 10.72 -7.48 -9.84
CA GLU A 81 10.14 -8.10 -11.03
C GLU A 81 9.82 -7.07 -12.12
N LEU A 82 9.29 -5.90 -11.72
CA LEU A 82 9.04 -4.78 -12.63
C LEU A 82 10.34 -4.31 -13.29
N SER A 83 11.43 -4.16 -12.54
CA SER A 83 12.74 -3.73 -13.06
C SER A 83 13.28 -4.67 -14.14
N LYS A 84 13.12 -5.99 -13.97
CA LYS A 84 13.50 -6.98 -14.98
C LYS A 84 12.67 -6.82 -16.27
N ARG A 85 11.34 -6.66 -16.15
CA ARG A 85 10.46 -6.51 -17.31
C ARG A 85 10.70 -5.21 -18.08
N VAL A 86 11.04 -4.16 -17.35
CA VAL A 86 11.44 -2.87 -17.92
C VAL A 86 12.89 -2.90 -18.42
N GLY A 87 13.72 -3.89 -18.03
CA GLY A 87 15.11 -4.00 -18.42
C GLY A 87 16.00 -2.90 -17.86
N VAL A 88 15.80 -2.53 -16.60
CA VAL A 88 16.62 -1.54 -15.87
C VAL A 88 16.97 -2.05 -14.48
N SER A 89 17.99 -1.45 -13.86
CA SER A 89 18.35 -1.79 -12.48
C SER A 89 17.24 -1.43 -11.50
N ARG A 90 17.07 -2.26 -10.44
CA ARG A 90 16.11 -2.03 -9.36
C ARG A 90 16.35 -0.72 -8.62
N GLU A 91 17.60 -0.28 -8.51
CA GLU A 91 18.03 0.94 -7.82
C GLU A 91 17.51 2.22 -8.49
N ARG A 92 17.03 2.13 -9.73
CA ARG A 92 16.38 3.25 -10.42
C ARG A 92 14.97 3.53 -9.93
N PHE A 93 14.36 2.59 -9.19
CA PHE A 93 13.04 2.74 -8.59
C PHE A 93 13.14 3.22 -7.15
N ALA A 94 12.33 4.19 -6.78
CA ALA A 94 12.17 4.67 -5.41
C ALA A 94 10.69 4.71 -5.02
N PHE A 95 10.43 4.69 -3.72
CA PHE A 95 9.10 4.70 -3.12
C PHE A 95 9.17 5.26 -1.70
N ALA A 96 8.06 5.77 -1.18
CA ALA A 96 8.01 6.43 0.13
C ALA A 96 8.04 5.43 1.31
N GLY A 97 7.50 4.22 1.12
CA GLY A 97 7.48 3.19 2.14
C GLY A 97 6.94 1.86 1.62
N THR A 98 7.26 0.77 2.31
CA THR A 98 6.75 -0.56 1.96
C THR A 98 5.28 -0.71 2.37
N LYS A 99 4.56 -1.57 1.66
CA LYS A 99 3.18 -1.96 1.98
C LYS A 99 3.10 -3.46 2.19
N ASP A 100 2.22 -3.88 3.08
CA ASP A 100 1.99 -5.29 3.41
C ASP A 100 1.87 -6.17 2.17
N LYS A 101 2.44 -7.38 2.28
CA LYS A 101 2.31 -8.39 1.23
C LYS A 101 0.86 -8.87 1.12
N TRP A 102 0.25 -9.25 2.24
CA TRP A 102 -1.11 -9.78 2.28
C TRP A 102 -2.12 -8.63 2.40
N ALA A 103 -2.22 -7.86 1.32
CA ALA A 103 -3.07 -6.69 1.17
C ALA A 103 -3.33 -6.38 -0.30
N LEU A 104 -4.39 -5.62 -0.56
CA LEU A 104 -4.58 -4.86 -1.80
C LEU A 104 -4.12 -3.42 -1.51
N SER A 105 -3.10 -2.94 -2.19
CA SER A 105 -2.52 -1.64 -1.86
C SER A 105 -2.20 -0.79 -3.07
N ALA A 106 -2.34 0.53 -2.92
CA ALA A 106 -1.88 1.55 -3.86
C ALA A 106 -0.79 2.38 -3.20
N GLN A 107 0.35 2.54 -3.87
CA GLN A 107 1.48 3.34 -3.41
C GLN A 107 2.16 4.07 -4.55
N ARG A 108 2.73 5.25 -4.27
CA ARG A 108 3.51 6.02 -5.25
C ARG A 108 4.90 5.40 -5.44
N VAL A 109 5.31 5.33 -6.69
CA VAL A 109 6.65 4.87 -7.10
C VAL A 109 7.19 5.84 -8.12
N SER A 110 8.49 6.13 -8.05
CA SER A 110 9.23 6.83 -9.10
C SER A 110 10.24 5.89 -9.75
N VAL A 111 10.56 6.16 -11.01
CA VAL A 111 11.67 5.50 -11.71
C VAL A 111 12.43 6.51 -12.54
N ARG A 112 13.77 6.46 -12.45
CA ARG A 112 14.65 7.40 -13.14
C ARG A 112 14.88 6.98 -14.60
N ARG A 113 14.66 7.94 -15.53
CA ARG A 113 14.96 7.81 -16.98
C ARG A 113 14.36 6.54 -17.62
N VAL A 114 13.11 6.32 -17.34
CA VAL A 114 12.29 5.28 -17.99
C VAL A 114 11.03 5.96 -18.53
N PRO A 115 10.80 5.97 -19.85
CA PRO A 115 9.58 6.55 -20.41
C PRO A 115 8.33 5.84 -19.94
N MET A 116 7.25 6.57 -19.68
CA MET A 116 5.99 6.00 -19.22
C MET A 116 5.40 4.99 -20.22
N GLU A 117 5.63 5.15 -21.51
CA GLU A 117 5.17 4.23 -22.56
C GLU A 117 5.74 2.81 -22.34
N ARG A 118 6.99 2.72 -21.89
CA ARG A 118 7.62 1.44 -21.56
C ARG A 118 6.99 0.80 -20.32
N LEU A 119 6.63 1.59 -19.32
CA LEU A 119 5.92 1.12 -18.13
C LEU A 119 4.49 0.71 -18.45
N LYS A 120 3.78 1.45 -19.31
CA LYS A 120 2.42 1.13 -19.76
C LYS A 120 2.30 -0.21 -20.50
N GLN A 121 3.40 -0.69 -21.07
CA GLN A 121 3.45 -2.00 -21.75
C GLN A 121 3.61 -3.17 -20.79
N VAL A 122 4.03 -2.94 -19.54
CA VAL A 122 4.24 -4.00 -18.58
C VAL A 122 2.91 -4.67 -18.21
N ARG A 123 2.91 -6.00 -18.21
CA ARG A 123 1.79 -6.82 -17.73
C ARG A 123 2.30 -7.78 -16.66
N MET A 124 1.71 -7.70 -15.49
CA MET A 124 2.02 -8.57 -14.35
C MET A 124 0.72 -8.98 -13.67
N THR A 125 0.61 -10.24 -13.30
CA THR A 125 -0.56 -10.74 -12.57
C THR A 125 -0.64 -10.06 -11.21
N ASP A 126 -1.81 -9.56 -10.84
CA ASP A 126 -2.09 -8.89 -9.57
C ASP A 126 -1.28 -7.59 -9.34
N ILE A 127 -0.80 -6.97 -10.43
CA ILE A 127 -0.13 -5.66 -10.41
C ILE A 127 -0.69 -4.79 -11.54
N THR A 128 -1.06 -3.57 -11.19
CA THR A 128 -1.46 -2.51 -12.13
C THR A 128 -0.58 -1.29 -11.92
N LEU A 129 -0.13 -0.70 -13.01
CA LEU A 129 0.58 0.58 -13.03
C LEU A 129 -0.33 1.63 -13.65
N LYS A 130 -0.53 2.76 -12.98
CA LYS A 130 -1.46 3.81 -13.40
C LYS A 130 -1.07 5.19 -12.84
N ASP A 131 -1.88 6.21 -13.07
CA ASP A 131 -1.65 7.61 -12.63
C ASP A 131 -0.25 8.09 -12.99
N PHE A 132 0.15 7.86 -14.25
CA PHE A 132 1.47 8.25 -14.73
C PHE A 132 1.62 9.76 -14.82
N THR A 133 2.77 10.27 -14.35
CA THR A 133 3.18 11.66 -14.53
C THR A 133 4.71 11.73 -14.63
N TYR A 134 5.24 12.75 -15.28
CA TYR A 134 6.67 13.05 -15.22
C TYR A 134 6.98 14.03 -14.08
N SER A 135 8.20 13.97 -13.57
CA SER A 135 8.70 14.83 -12.50
C SER A 135 10.22 15.02 -12.65
N ASP A 136 10.73 16.12 -12.18
CA ASP A 136 12.17 16.37 -12.00
C ASP A 136 12.69 15.86 -10.65
N GLU A 137 11.79 15.47 -9.74
CA GLU A 137 12.13 15.01 -8.41
C GLU A 137 11.99 13.49 -8.25
N ASN A 138 12.90 12.91 -7.46
CA ASN A 138 12.81 11.51 -7.02
C ASN A 138 11.93 11.40 -5.76
N LEU A 139 11.24 10.27 -5.61
CA LEU A 139 10.60 9.96 -4.33
C LEU A 139 11.64 9.62 -3.26
N GLY A 140 11.54 10.29 -2.10
CA GLY A 140 12.32 9.95 -0.92
C GLY A 140 11.60 8.96 -0.01
N LEU A 141 12.34 8.21 0.80
CA LEU A 141 11.76 7.44 1.90
C LEU A 141 11.05 8.39 2.87
N GLY A 142 9.82 8.06 3.27
CA GLY A 142 8.99 8.91 4.11
C GLY A 142 8.23 10.02 3.38
N ALA A 143 8.37 10.16 2.05
CA ALA A 143 7.64 11.15 1.25
C ALA A 143 6.15 10.75 1.08
N LEU A 144 5.43 10.67 2.19
CA LEU A 144 3.99 10.42 2.27
C LEU A 144 3.44 11.09 3.54
N SER A 145 2.18 11.54 3.50
CA SER A 145 1.48 12.06 4.68
C SER A 145 0.91 10.96 5.56
N GLY A 146 0.69 9.75 5.01
CA GLY A 146 0.14 8.63 5.75
C GLY A 146 -0.44 7.53 4.86
N ASN A 147 -1.28 6.72 5.47
CA ASN A 147 -1.99 5.65 4.77
C ASN A 147 -3.46 5.64 5.22
N ARG A 148 -4.37 5.43 4.28
CA ARG A 148 -5.77 5.14 4.55
C ARG A 148 -5.97 3.63 4.51
N PHE A 149 -6.52 3.09 5.59
CA PHE A 149 -6.85 1.67 5.70
C PHE A 149 -8.36 1.47 5.54
N THR A 150 -8.72 0.41 4.80
CA THR A 150 -10.07 -0.15 4.81
C THR A 150 -9.91 -1.62 5.19
N ILE A 151 -10.44 -1.98 6.36
CA ILE A 151 -10.24 -3.30 6.93
C ILE A 151 -11.61 -3.99 7.05
N ARG A 152 -11.73 -5.19 6.49
CA ARG A 152 -12.91 -6.04 6.63
C ARG A 152 -12.63 -7.14 7.64
N VAL A 153 -13.42 -7.18 8.69
CA VAL A 153 -13.44 -8.27 9.67
C VAL A 153 -14.54 -9.25 9.25
N ARG A 154 -14.20 -10.53 9.13
CA ARG A 154 -15.16 -11.57 8.72
C ARG A 154 -15.50 -12.50 9.87
N GLY A 155 -16.72 -13.04 9.88
CA GLY A 155 -17.17 -13.97 10.93
C GLY A 155 -17.24 -13.33 12.31
N VAL A 156 -17.62 -12.06 12.39
CA VAL A 156 -17.91 -11.38 13.66
C VAL A 156 -19.11 -12.04 14.35
N SER A 157 -19.14 -12.05 15.69
CA SER A 157 -20.28 -12.55 16.46
C SER A 157 -21.50 -11.65 16.26
N SER A 158 -22.69 -12.26 16.25
CA SER A 158 -23.95 -11.51 16.23
C SER A 158 -24.03 -10.60 17.47
N GLY A 159 -24.32 -9.33 17.29
CA GLY A 159 -24.30 -8.30 18.34
C GLY A 159 -23.07 -7.39 18.35
N ALA A 160 -22.09 -7.63 17.46
CA ALA A 160 -20.92 -6.75 17.31
C ALA A 160 -21.19 -5.45 16.52
N ALA A 161 -22.41 -5.27 16.03
CA ALA A 161 -22.84 -4.15 15.17
C ALA A 161 -23.84 -3.19 15.86
N GLU A 162 -23.99 -3.26 17.21
CA GLU A 162 -24.76 -2.31 18.01
C GLU A 162 -23.88 -1.21 18.61
#